data_24a4341ec72088830f07a5d4418f5486
#
_entry.id   24a4341ec72088830f07a5d4418f5486
#
_cell.length_a   1.000
_cell.length_b   1.000
_cell.length_c   1.000
_cell.angle_alpha   90.00
_cell.angle_beta   90.00
_cell.angle_gamma   90.00
#
_symmetry.space_group_name_H-M   'P 1'
#
loop_
_entity.id
_entity.type
_entity.pdbx_description
1 polymer ?
#
loop_
_entity_poly.entity_id
_entity_poly.type
_entity_poly.pdbx_seq_one_letter_code
_entity_poly.pdbx_strand_id
1 'polypeptide(L)'
;PFTKKPIAVQFDYKVNMSDREKRIRATGFSRITDVEGKDFPEVNLFLQKRWEDKDGNIFAKRVGTMVVRYYNTTDWHNNATYSIMYGDITGDPAYKPHMMRLQVEERYAINSKGESVPVKEVAWGTEEDAPTHLLLQFTSSHGGAYIGSPGNSLWIDNVKLVY
;
A
#
# COMPACT_ATOMS: atom_id res chain seq x y z
N PRO A 1 -1.66 19.21 -5.23
CA PRO A 1 -1.57 17.91 -5.91
C PRO A 1 -0.12 17.44 -6.02
N PHE A 2 0.11 16.14 -5.90
CA PHE A 2 1.42 15.54 -6.13
C PHE A 2 1.55 15.17 -7.62
N THR A 3 2.38 15.92 -8.37
CA THR A 3 2.44 15.78 -9.84
C THR A 3 3.75 15.17 -10.35
N LYS A 4 4.70 14.87 -9.45
CA LYS A 4 6.00 14.32 -9.80
C LYS A 4 5.92 12.80 -10.02
N LYS A 5 6.82 12.28 -10.84
CA LYS A 5 6.96 10.85 -11.13
C LYS A 5 8.29 10.33 -10.57
N PRO A 6 8.34 9.92 -9.29
CA PRO A 6 9.53 9.28 -8.75
C PRO A 6 9.72 7.90 -9.38
N ILE A 7 10.96 7.52 -9.65
CA ILE A 7 11.30 6.18 -10.18
C ILE A 7 11.38 5.12 -9.08
N ALA A 8 11.63 5.53 -7.84
CA ALA A 8 11.72 4.62 -6.71
C ALA A 8 11.40 5.32 -5.38
N VAL A 9 11.17 4.52 -4.34
CA VAL A 9 11.23 4.96 -2.96
C VAL A 9 12.45 4.33 -2.28
N GLN A 10 13.15 5.09 -1.46
CA GLN A 10 14.28 4.64 -0.66
C GLN A 10 14.00 4.90 0.81
N PHE A 11 14.33 3.94 1.67
CA PHE A 11 14.21 4.09 3.13
C PHE A 11 15.11 3.09 3.86
N ASP A 12 15.36 3.37 5.13
CA ASP A 12 15.98 2.42 6.05
C ASP A 12 14.87 1.62 6.73
N TYR A 13 15.09 0.32 6.93
CA TYR A 13 14.11 -0.51 7.60
C TYR A 13 14.75 -1.58 8.49
N LYS A 14 13.96 -2.03 9.47
CA LYS A 14 14.21 -3.21 10.28
C LYS A 14 12.90 -3.96 10.48
N VAL A 15 12.96 -5.29 10.46
CA VAL A 15 11.79 -6.16 10.61
C VAL A 15 11.98 -7.12 11.77
N ASN A 16 10.96 -7.29 12.59
CA ASN A 16 10.82 -8.42 13.47
C ASN A 16 9.57 -9.22 13.09
N MET A 17 9.76 -10.51 12.83
CA MET A 17 8.68 -11.45 12.54
C MET A 17 8.37 -12.27 13.76
N SER A 18 7.10 -12.41 14.08
CA SER A 18 6.64 -13.37 15.08
C SER A 18 6.72 -14.80 14.53
N ASP A 19 6.90 -15.78 15.42
CA ASP A 19 6.92 -17.21 15.06
C ASP A 19 5.53 -17.79 14.80
N ARG A 20 4.48 -16.98 14.83
CA ARG A 20 3.10 -17.44 14.66
C ARG A 20 2.84 -17.84 13.21
N GLU A 21 2.33 -19.04 13.02
CA GLU A 21 1.91 -19.55 11.70
C GLU A 21 0.52 -19.04 11.28
N LYS A 22 -0.30 -18.57 12.24
CA LYS A 22 -1.62 -18.03 12.00
C LYS A 22 -1.71 -16.59 12.48
N ARG A 23 -2.44 -15.79 11.74
CA ARG A 23 -2.88 -14.45 12.15
C ARG A 23 -3.98 -14.57 13.20
N ILE A 24 -4.25 -13.48 13.89
CA ILE A 24 -5.44 -13.34 14.71
C ILE A 24 -6.30 -12.22 14.18
N ARG A 25 -7.59 -12.35 14.36
CA ARG A 25 -8.56 -11.25 14.24
C ARG A 25 -9.00 -10.85 15.62
N ALA A 26 -8.77 -9.58 15.99
CA ALA A 26 -9.28 -8.97 17.19
C ALA A 26 -10.51 -8.14 16.85
N THR A 27 -11.69 -8.55 17.33
CA THR A 27 -12.92 -7.77 17.16
C THR A 27 -13.22 -7.00 18.45
N GLY A 28 -14.15 -6.04 18.39
CA GLY A 28 -14.67 -5.39 19.60
C GLY A 28 -15.06 -6.42 20.65
N PHE A 29 -15.05 -6.04 21.93
CA PHE A 29 -15.29 -6.93 23.06
C PHE A 29 -14.25 -8.02 23.30
N SER A 30 -12.99 -7.77 22.91
CA SER A 30 -11.83 -8.66 23.16
C SER A 30 -11.97 -10.09 22.60
N ARG A 31 -12.86 -10.31 21.65
CA ARG A 31 -12.95 -11.62 21.00
C ARG A 31 -11.81 -11.77 20.00
N ILE A 32 -10.97 -12.77 20.23
CA ILE A 32 -9.85 -13.14 19.37
C ILE A 32 -10.18 -14.45 18.67
N THR A 33 -9.96 -14.52 17.36
CA THR A 33 -10.13 -15.73 16.56
C THR A 33 -8.93 -15.90 15.64
N ASP A 34 -8.53 -17.16 15.41
CA ASP A 34 -7.47 -17.46 14.44
C ASP A 34 -7.94 -17.20 13.01
N VAL A 35 -7.02 -16.73 12.20
CA VAL A 35 -7.18 -16.53 10.74
C VAL A 35 -6.04 -17.26 10.05
N GLU A 36 -6.37 -18.10 9.09
CA GLU A 36 -5.38 -18.90 8.38
C GLU A 36 -4.35 -18.04 7.65
N GLY A 37 -3.13 -18.56 7.61
CA GLY A 37 -1.97 -17.99 6.93
C GLY A 37 -1.13 -17.06 7.80
N LYS A 38 0.15 -17.07 7.50
CA LYS A 38 1.17 -16.26 8.16
C LYS A 38 1.00 -14.78 7.81
N ASP A 39 1.35 -13.92 8.73
CA ASP A 39 1.33 -12.49 8.55
C ASP A 39 2.70 -11.93 8.16
N PHE A 40 2.70 -10.87 7.38
CA PHE A 40 3.93 -10.26 6.88
C PHE A 40 3.84 -8.72 6.95
N PRO A 41 4.89 -8.05 7.42
CA PRO A 41 5.03 -6.60 7.22
C PRO A 41 5.06 -6.25 5.74
N GLU A 42 4.47 -5.11 5.40
CA GLU A 42 4.33 -4.69 4.00
C GLU A 42 4.46 -3.18 3.86
N VAL A 43 5.05 -2.74 2.75
CA VAL A 43 5.11 -1.34 2.35
C VAL A 43 4.47 -1.19 0.99
N ASN A 44 3.52 -0.26 0.89
CA ASN A 44 2.79 0.03 -0.34
C ASN A 44 2.98 1.49 -0.74
N LEU A 45 3.32 1.73 -2.00
CA LEU A 45 3.25 3.05 -2.60
C LEU A 45 2.38 2.99 -3.84
N PHE A 46 1.38 3.89 -3.88
CA PHE A 46 0.51 4.06 -5.03
C PHE A 46 0.54 5.51 -5.51
N LEU A 47 0.73 5.69 -6.80
CA LEU A 47 0.51 6.95 -7.48
C LEU A 47 -0.84 6.89 -8.16
N GLN A 48 -1.72 7.83 -7.85
CA GLN A 48 -3.06 7.89 -8.42
C GLN A 48 -3.28 9.21 -9.13
N LYS A 49 -3.95 9.15 -10.29
CA LYS A 49 -4.57 10.30 -10.94
C LYS A 49 -6.05 10.29 -10.57
N ARG A 50 -6.44 11.19 -9.67
CA ARG A 50 -7.81 11.30 -9.16
C ARG A 50 -8.56 12.42 -9.86
N TRP A 51 -9.88 12.22 -9.99
CA TRP A 51 -10.84 13.25 -10.39
C TRP A 51 -12.15 13.05 -9.66
N GLU A 52 -12.93 14.08 -9.58
CA GLU A 52 -14.27 14.08 -8.99
C GLU A 52 -15.30 14.34 -10.10
N ASP A 53 -16.41 13.63 -10.08
CA ASP A 53 -17.54 13.89 -10.99
C ASP A 53 -18.50 14.94 -10.40
N LYS A 54 -19.49 15.33 -11.18
CA LYS A 54 -20.52 16.33 -10.79
C LYS A 54 -21.33 15.92 -9.55
N ASP A 55 -21.40 14.62 -9.27
CA ASP A 55 -22.19 14.08 -8.16
C ASP A 55 -21.34 13.96 -6.87
N GLY A 56 -20.04 14.23 -6.95
CA GLY A 56 -19.11 14.18 -5.83
C GLY A 56 -18.43 12.82 -5.65
N ASN A 57 -18.55 11.91 -6.62
CA ASN A 57 -17.83 10.64 -6.57
C ASN A 57 -16.38 10.84 -6.97
N ILE A 58 -15.46 10.19 -6.26
CA ILE A 58 -14.03 10.26 -6.55
C ILE A 58 -13.57 8.99 -7.26
N PHE A 59 -13.02 9.17 -8.44
CA PHE A 59 -12.43 8.12 -9.26
C PHE A 59 -10.91 8.29 -9.34
N ALA A 60 -10.22 7.20 -9.65
CA ALA A 60 -8.79 7.22 -9.87
C ALA A 60 -8.36 6.27 -11.00
N LYS A 61 -7.24 6.62 -11.64
CA LYS A 61 -6.39 5.67 -12.36
C LYS A 61 -5.17 5.38 -11.50
N ARG A 62 -4.73 4.11 -11.46
CA ARG A 62 -3.47 3.71 -10.83
C ARG A 62 -2.34 3.99 -11.81
N VAL A 63 -1.54 5.02 -11.54
CA VAL A 63 -0.42 5.45 -12.40
C VAL A 63 0.86 4.72 -12.06
N GLY A 64 1.13 4.49 -10.77
CA GLY A 64 2.33 3.80 -10.32
C GLY A 64 2.06 2.93 -9.10
N THR A 65 2.79 1.82 -9.01
CA THR A 65 2.64 0.82 -7.95
C THR A 65 4.01 0.36 -7.46
N MET A 66 4.21 0.33 -6.16
CA MET A 66 5.27 -0.41 -5.49
C MET A 66 4.68 -1.10 -4.28
N VAL A 67 4.90 -2.41 -4.18
CA VAL A 67 4.52 -3.20 -3.00
C VAL A 67 5.68 -4.10 -2.65
N VAL A 68 6.16 -4.01 -1.42
CA VAL A 68 7.17 -4.92 -0.89
C VAL A 68 6.67 -5.57 0.38
N ARG A 69 6.85 -6.88 0.48
CA ARG A 69 6.47 -7.69 1.63
C ARG A 69 7.70 -8.35 2.21
N TYR A 70 7.83 -8.30 3.53
CA TYR A 70 8.98 -8.86 4.23
C TYR A 70 8.64 -10.22 4.82
N TYR A 71 9.50 -11.20 4.55
CA TYR A 71 9.27 -12.61 4.93
C TYR A 71 10.17 -13.08 6.06
N ASN A 72 11.16 -12.28 6.46
CA ASN A 72 12.14 -12.66 7.46
C ASN A 72 12.42 -11.51 8.44
N THR A 73 12.80 -11.85 9.66
CA THR A 73 13.40 -10.92 10.62
C THR A 73 14.73 -10.42 10.06
N THR A 74 15.00 -9.11 10.19
CA THR A 74 16.24 -8.48 9.72
C THR A 74 16.79 -7.56 10.79
N ASP A 75 18.06 -7.27 10.73
CA ASP A 75 18.63 -6.06 11.30
C ASP A 75 18.31 -4.84 10.42
N TRP A 76 18.89 -3.66 10.76
CA TRP A 76 18.75 -2.47 9.94
C TRP A 76 19.34 -2.66 8.56
N HIS A 77 18.53 -2.45 7.54
CA HIS A 77 18.95 -2.28 6.15
C HIS A 77 18.85 -0.82 5.78
N ASN A 78 20.00 -0.21 5.50
CA ASN A 78 20.08 1.20 5.16
C ASN A 78 19.97 1.41 3.65
N ASN A 79 19.27 2.50 3.25
CA ASN A 79 19.10 2.91 1.86
C ASN A 79 18.51 1.84 0.94
N ALA A 80 17.62 1.00 1.46
CA ALA A 80 16.90 0.04 0.65
C ALA A 80 16.04 0.78 -0.38
N THR A 81 16.21 0.44 -1.66
CA THR A 81 15.58 1.15 -2.78
C THR A 81 14.65 0.22 -3.54
N TYR A 82 13.40 0.64 -3.72
CA TYR A 82 12.34 -0.14 -4.36
C TYR A 82 11.77 0.65 -5.54
N SER A 83 11.87 0.08 -6.74
CA SER A 83 11.38 0.68 -7.97
C SER A 83 9.85 0.78 -7.99
N ILE A 84 9.34 1.84 -8.58
CA ILE A 84 7.92 2.03 -8.83
C ILE A 84 7.62 1.55 -10.25
N MET A 85 6.71 0.59 -10.37
CA MET A 85 6.19 0.11 -11.66
C MET A 85 5.09 1.05 -12.14
N TYR A 86 5.18 1.52 -13.38
CA TYR A 86 4.21 2.42 -13.97
C TYR A 86 3.24 1.70 -14.90
N GLY A 87 2.01 2.18 -14.97
CA GLY A 87 0.98 1.62 -15.85
C GLY A 87 0.34 0.34 -15.32
N ASP A 88 -0.12 -0.51 -16.23
CA ASP A 88 -0.67 -1.83 -15.91
C ASP A 88 0.46 -2.81 -15.60
N ILE A 89 0.57 -3.19 -14.34
CA ILE A 89 1.64 -4.07 -13.85
C ILE A 89 1.32 -5.56 -13.98
N THR A 90 0.14 -5.93 -14.41
CA THR A 90 -0.28 -7.35 -14.45
C THR A 90 0.51 -8.20 -15.43
N GLY A 91 1.12 -7.57 -16.43
CA GLY A 91 2.04 -8.19 -17.39
C GLY A 91 3.53 -8.09 -17.04
N ASP A 92 3.89 -7.41 -15.94
CA ASP A 92 5.28 -7.25 -15.54
C ASP A 92 5.82 -8.56 -14.91
N PRO A 93 7.03 -9.03 -15.30
CA PRO A 93 7.64 -10.23 -14.69
C PRO A 93 7.84 -10.13 -13.17
N ALA A 94 7.94 -8.92 -12.61
CA ALA A 94 8.05 -8.68 -11.18
C ALA A 94 6.69 -8.69 -10.46
N TYR A 95 5.58 -8.71 -11.20
CA TYR A 95 4.24 -8.74 -10.62
C TYR A 95 4.01 -10.00 -9.78
N LYS A 96 3.39 -9.80 -8.62
CA LYS A 96 2.93 -10.88 -7.74
C LYS A 96 1.47 -10.63 -7.33
N PRO A 97 0.66 -11.67 -7.11
CA PRO A 97 -0.77 -11.52 -6.81
C PRO A 97 -1.09 -10.60 -5.63
N HIS A 98 -0.19 -10.46 -4.66
CA HIS A 98 -0.38 -9.55 -3.52
C HIS A 98 -0.08 -8.08 -3.85
N MET A 99 0.49 -7.76 -5.03
CA MET A 99 0.80 -6.38 -5.44
C MET A 99 -0.44 -5.59 -5.86
N MET A 100 -1.54 -5.94 -5.28
CA MET A 100 -2.78 -5.17 -5.24
C MET A 100 -3.36 -4.79 -6.62
N ARG A 101 -4.29 -5.59 -7.07
CA ARG A 101 -5.27 -5.20 -8.09
C ARG A 101 -5.79 -3.77 -7.87
N LEU A 102 -6.46 -3.22 -8.85
CA LEU A 102 -7.16 -1.94 -8.71
C LEU A 102 -8.12 -1.97 -7.51
N GLN A 103 -8.10 -0.90 -6.71
CA GLN A 103 -8.87 -0.79 -5.47
C GLN A 103 -10.19 -0.08 -5.74
N VAL A 104 -11.28 -0.73 -5.39
CA VAL A 104 -12.63 -0.18 -5.47
C VAL A 104 -13.18 -0.12 -4.06
N GLU A 105 -13.49 1.11 -3.58
CA GLU A 105 -14.12 1.36 -2.29
C GLU A 105 -13.31 0.95 -1.04
N GLU A 106 -12.01 0.68 -1.20
CA GLU A 106 -11.12 0.30 -0.09
C GLU A 106 -10.49 1.50 0.62
N ARG A 107 -10.52 2.67 -0.01
CA ARG A 107 -9.95 3.92 0.53
C ARG A 107 -10.93 5.06 0.35
N TYR A 108 -10.88 6.02 1.26
CA TYR A 108 -11.79 7.15 1.29
C TYR A 108 -11.03 8.47 1.14
N ALA A 109 -11.70 9.46 0.60
CA ALA A 109 -11.23 10.84 0.53
C ALA A 109 -12.39 11.82 0.73
N ILE A 110 -12.06 13.05 1.08
CA ILE A 110 -13.06 14.11 1.20
C ILE A 110 -13.29 14.72 -0.18
N ASN A 111 -14.53 14.76 -0.63
CA ASN A 111 -14.93 15.37 -1.89
C ASN A 111 -15.08 16.91 -1.76
N SER A 112 -15.40 17.59 -2.85
CA SER A 112 -15.59 19.05 -2.87
C SER A 112 -16.78 19.52 -2.00
N LYS A 113 -17.70 18.61 -1.66
CA LYS A 113 -18.86 18.87 -0.80
C LYS A 113 -18.53 18.68 0.70
N GLY A 114 -17.30 18.25 1.04
CA GLY A 114 -16.90 17.94 2.42
C GLY A 114 -17.34 16.55 2.90
N GLU A 115 -17.76 15.68 2.02
CA GLU A 115 -18.24 14.33 2.35
C GLU A 115 -17.10 13.30 2.20
N SER A 116 -17.04 12.33 3.11
CA SER A 116 -16.11 11.19 3.01
C SER A 116 -16.69 10.16 2.05
N VAL A 117 -16.08 10.01 0.88
CA VAL A 117 -16.52 9.11 -0.18
C VAL A 117 -15.43 8.12 -0.57
N PRO A 118 -15.79 6.92 -1.03
CA PRO A 118 -14.79 5.95 -1.49
C PRO A 118 -14.08 6.44 -2.75
N VAL A 119 -12.78 6.16 -2.83
CA VAL A 119 -11.98 6.36 -4.05
C VAL A 119 -12.05 5.09 -4.89
N LYS A 120 -12.58 5.19 -6.10
CA LYS A 120 -12.75 4.06 -7.02
C LYS A 120 -11.65 4.04 -8.06
N GLU A 121 -10.72 3.09 -7.99
CA GLU A 121 -9.75 2.88 -9.06
C GLU A 121 -10.43 2.14 -10.21
N VAL A 122 -10.67 2.82 -11.32
CA VAL A 122 -11.44 2.31 -12.44
C VAL A 122 -10.58 1.82 -13.62
N ALA A 123 -9.28 2.16 -13.62
CA ALA A 123 -8.35 1.74 -14.65
C ALA A 123 -6.90 1.86 -14.19
N TRP A 124 -6.00 1.19 -14.89
CA TRP A 124 -4.58 1.50 -14.88
C TRP A 124 -4.34 2.79 -15.66
N GLY A 125 -3.40 3.59 -15.18
CA GLY A 125 -2.90 4.75 -15.91
C GLY A 125 -1.93 4.34 -16.99
N THR A 126 -1.43 5.34 -17.74
CA THR A 126 -0.35 5.17 -18.72
C THR A 126 0.90 5.90 -18.24
N GLU A 127 2.02 5.70 -18.93
CA GLU A 127 3.26 6.45 -18.66
C GLU A 127 3.10 7.96 -18.85
N GLU A 128 2.12 8.39 -19.64
CA GLU A 128 1.82 9.81 -19.89
C GLU A 128 0.97 10.45 -18.77
N ASP A 129 0.23 9.65 -18.01
CA ASP A 129 -0.62 10.14 -16.94
C ASP A 129 0.23 10.75 -15.80
N ALA A 130 0.04 12.04 -15.51
CA ALA A 130 0.60 12.68 -14.34
C ALA A 130 -0.23 12.29 -13.11
N PRO A 131 0.38 11.81 -12.01
CA PRO A 131 -0.34 11.56 -10.77
C PRO A 131 -0.85 12.87 -10.17
N THR A 132 -1.87 12.78 -9.31
CA THR A 132 -2.37 13.89 -8.49
C THR A 132 -2.19 13.59 -7.00
N HIS A 133 -2.05 12.32 -6.65
CA HIS A 133 -1.93 11.85 -5.27
C HIS A 133 -0.88 10.76 -5.16
N LEU A 134 -0.14 10.79 -4.05
CA LEU A 134 0.75 9.73 -3.60
C LEU A 134 0.19 9.18 -2.30
N LEU A 135 0.09 7.86 -2.22
CA LEU A 135 -0.22 7.11 -1.01
C LEU A 135 1.01 6.29 -0.67
N LEU A 136 1.53 6.45 0.53
CA LEU A 136 2.63 5.63 1.05
C LEU A 136 2.20 5.09 2.41
N GLN A 137 2.25 3.78 2.55
CA GLN A 137 1.80 3.08 3.73
C GLN A 137 2.85 2.07 4.18
N PHE A 138 3.19 2.11 5.46
CA PHE A 138 4.04 1.14 6.13
C PHE A 138 3.20 0.40 7.15
N THR A 139 3.20 -0.92 7.10
CA THR A 139 2.40 -1.75 8.01
C THR A 139 3.23 -2.92 8.56
N SER A 140 3.01 -3.26 9.81
CA SER A 140 3.55 -4.50 10.39
C SER A 140 2.73 -5.75 10.04
N SER A 141 1.63 -5.57 9.28
CA SER A 141 0.70 -6.63 8.89
C SER A 141 0.05 -6.32 7.55
N HIS A 142 -0.13 -7.34 6.69
CA HIS A 142 -0.88 -7.22 5.45
C HIS A 142 -2.37 -7.62 5.59
N GLY A 143 -2.79 -8.00 6.79
CA GLY A 143 -4.11 -8.59 7.02
C GLY A 143 -5.30 -7.63 7.00
N GLY A 144 -5.04 -6.32 6.88
CA GLY A 144 -6.09 -5.30 6.98
C GLY A 144 -6.46 -4.99 8.43
N ALA A 145 -7.59 -4.28 8.59
CA ALA A 145 -8.02 -3.83 9.92
C ALA A 145 -8.32 -5.01 10.86
N TYR A 146 -7.79 -4.92 12.08
CA TYR A 146 -7.98 -5.89 13.15
C TYR A 146 -7.44 -7.31 12.89
N ILE A 147 -6.68 -7.53 11.81
CA ILE A 147 -6.06 -8.82 11.50
C ILE A 147 -4.55 -8.64 11.46
N GLY A 148 -3.82 -9.46 12.23
CA GLY A 148 -2.37 -9.40 12.28
C GLY A 148 -1.75 -10.49 13.15
N SER A 149 -0.44 -10.46 13.27
CA SER A 149 0.31 -11.32 14.18
C SER A 149 0.96 -10.48 15.28
N PRO A 150 0.53 -10.62 16.53
CA PRO A 150 1.22 -9.99 17.64
C PRO A 150 2.72 -10.34 17.65
N GLY A 151 3.56 -9.32 17.81
CA GLY A 151 5.01 -9.46 17.75
C GLY A 151 5.63 -9.08 16.40
N ASN A 152 4.86 -9.04 15.31
CA ASN A 152 5.36 -8.45 14.07
C ASN A 152 5.61 -6.94 14.25
N SER A 153 6.77 -6.48 13.80
CA SER A 153 7.14 -5.08 13.86
C SER A 153 7.89 -4.66 12.61
N LEU A 154 7.67 -3.43 12.17
CA LEU A 154 8.37 -2.80 11.07
C LEU A 154 8.83 -1.42 11.55
N TRP A 155 10.14 -1.19 11.55
CA TRP A 155 10.74 0.12 11.82
C TRP A 155 11.20 0.72 10.50
N ILE A 156 10.93 2.00 10.34
CA ILE A 156 11.23 2.76 9.12
C ILE A 156 11.91 4.08 9.49
N ASP A 157 12.93 4.44 8.72
CA ASP A 157 13.61 5.74 8.85
C ASP A 157 14.07 6.24 7.46
N ASN A 158 14.48 7.50 7.37
CA ASN A 158 15.13 8.12 6.21
C ASN A 158 14.37 7.97 4.88
N VAL A 159 13.04 8.11 4.89
CA VAL A 159 12.20 7.92 3.69
C VAL A 159 12.46 9.01 2.66
N LYS A 160 12.74 8.61 1.41
CA LYS A 160 13.01 9.50 0.27
C LYS A 160 12.32 9.00 -0.98
N LEU A 161 11.90 9.93 -1.84
CA LEU A 161 11.52 9.64 -3.22
C LEU A 161 12.74 9.86 -4.12
N VAL A 162 12.99 8.93 -5.02
CA VAL A 162 14.08 8.98 -6.00
C VAL A 162 13.50 9.35 -7.35
N TYR A 163 14.13 10.29 -8.06
CA TYR A 163 13.69 10.84 -9.35
C TYR A 163 14.70 10.57 -10.45
#